data_c62c6bf7940f3dd2129ad85ee888dd1a
#
_entry.id   c62c6bf7940f3dd2129ad85ee888dd1a
#
_cell.length_a   1.000
_cell.length_b   1.000
_cell.length_c   1.000
_cell.angle_alpha   90.00
_cell.angle_beta   90.00
_cell.angle_gamma   90.00
#
_symmetry.space_group_name_H-M   'P 1'
#
loop_
_entity.id
_entity.type
_entity.pdbx_description
1 polymer ?
#
loop_
_entity_poly.entity_id
_entity_poly.type
_entity_poly.pdbx_seq_one_letter_code
_entity_poly.pdbx_strand_id
1 'polypeptide(L)'
;MGVIRQVWPIERGLDDQDLEQLYRYPDGRRWVAVNFVSSADGAITVEGRSAALSTPADRIVYRLGNDLADVVLVGAGTAMAEGFEGMRPDERTAERRRRFGLAPVAPVAVVTTGRSLPPDAPVITKAAVPTLVFTCEAAPESLRAEWTANGARVFVTGSVAVSPTQVIETLAAEGLSRIDCEGGPRLFGSLIEAGEVDEYRLTVAPFLVAGTASRAALGAPIDPAELELASVLTDGASLLLRYLGRR
;
A
#
# COMPACT_ATOMS: atom_id res chain seq x y z
N MET A 1 25.56 -1.73 -3.60
CA MET A 1 24.30 -1.76 -2.84
C MET A 1 24.65 -2.13 -1.41
N GLY A 2 24.28 -1.31 -0.41
CA GLY A 2 24.48 -1.67 0.99
C GLY A 2 23.69 -2.94 1.34
N VAL A 3 24.30 -3.81 2.13
CA VAL A 3 23.61 -5.01 2.66
C VAL A 3 22.60 -4.53 3.69
N ILE A 4 21.32 -4.91 3.55
CA ILE A 4 20.29 -4.62 4.56
C ILE A 4 20.60 -5.47 5.79
N ARG A 5 20.64 -4.82 6.95
CA ARG A 5 20.84 -5.47 8.24
C ARG A 5 19.65 -5.21 9.15
N GLN A 6 19.26 -6.20 9.89
CA GLN A 6 18.36 -6.04 11.03
C GLN A 6 19.19 -5.54 12.22
N VAL A 7 18.71 -4.49 12.89
CA VAL A 7 19.34 -3.94 14.11
C VAL A 7 18.46 -4.09 15.35
N TRP A 8 17.21 -4.49 15.17
CA TRP A 8 16.25 -4.83 16.22
C TRP A 8 15.27 -5.91 15.73
N PRO A 9 14.84 -6.90 16.52
CA PRO A 9 15.25 -7.17 17.92
C PRO A 9 16.63 -7.84 18.05
N ILE A 10 17.18 -8.35 16.96
CA ILE A 10 18.47 -9.05 16.92
C ILE A 10 19.30 -8.46 15.78
N GLU A 11 20.57 -8.16 16.06
CA GLU A 11 21.48 -7.68 15.03
C GLU A 11 21.98 -8.83 14.14
N ARG A 12 21.67 -8.73 12.82
CA ARG A 12 22.13 -9.70 11.80
C ARG A 12 22.06 -9.12 10.38
N GLY A 13 22.90 -9.62 9.50
CA GLY A 13 22.75 -9.42 8.06
C GLY A 13 21.52 -10.19 7.55
N LEU A 14 20.84 -9.63 6.55
CA LEU A 14 19.69 -10.26 5.93
C LEU A 14 19.98 -10.52 4.45
N ASP A 15 19.68 -11.74 4.00
CA ASP A 15 19.59 -12.07 2.59
C ASP A 15 18.14 -11.90 2.06
N ASP A 16 17.93 -12.22 0.78
CA ASP A 16 16.60 -12.11 0.16
C ASP A 16 15.57 -13.03 0.81
N GLN A 17 15.97 -14.22 1.24
CA GLN A 17 15.06 -15.18 1.89
C GLN A 17 14.68 -14.72 3.29
N ASP A 18 15.64 -14.17 4.04
CA ASP A 18 15.38 -13.55 5.34
C ASP A 18 14.36 -12.42 5.23
N LEU A 19 14.53 -11.54 4.22
CA LEU A 19 13.58 -10.44 3.95
C LEU A 19 12.20 -10.96 3.58
N GLU A 20 12.10 -11.99 2.72
CA GLU A 20 10.83 -12.62 2.38
C GLU A 20 10.11 -13.18 3.61
N GLN A 21 10.84 -13.83 4.52
CA GLN A 21 10.25 -14.36 5.75
C GLN A 21 9.83 -13.24 6.71
N LEU A 22 10.62 -12.17 6.81
CA LEU A 22 10.33 -11.05 7.70
C LEU A 22 9.08 -10.28 7.28
N TYR A 23 8.85 -10.12 5.97
CA TYR A 23 7.72 -9.39 5.41
C TYR A 23 6.55 -10.29 4.96
N ARG A 24 6.64 -11.60 5.22
CA ARG A 24 5.57 -12.55 4.92
C ARG A 24 4.29 -12.19 5.67
N TYR A 25 3.18 -12.22 4.95
CA TYR A 25 1.86 -12.05 5.53
C TYR A 25 1.48 -13.30 6.35
N PRO A 26 0.79 -13.16 7.49
CA PRO A 26 0.29 -14.29 8.27
C PRO A 26 -0.70 -15.15 7.46
N ASP A 27 -0.61 -16.47 7.63
CA ASP A 27 -1.53 -17.40 6.98
C ASP A 27 -2.90 -17.43 7.70
N GLY A 28 -3.97 -17.69 6.94
CA GLY A 28 -5.29 -18.00 7.44
C GLY A 28 -6.09 -16.82 8.03
N ARG A 29 -5.59 -15.60 7.92
CA ARG A 29 -6.32 -14.39 8.31
C ARG A 29 -6.10 -13.25 7.33
N ARG A 30 -7.06 -12.32 7.28
CA ARG A 30 -6.85 -11.06 6.57
C ARG A 30 -5.78 -10.23 7.26
N TRP A 31 -4.99 -9.51 6.47
CA TRP A 31 -3.90 -8.69 6.95
C TRP A 31 -3.71 -7.46 6.06
N VAL A 32 -3.76 -6.30 6.66
CA VAL A 32 -3.54 -5.01 5.98
C VAL A 32 -2.20 -4.45 6.43
N ALA A 33 -1.22 -4.48 5.55
CA ALA A 33 0.05 -3.78 5.72
C ALA A 33 0.00 -2.47 4.96
N VAL A 34 0.42 -1.37 5.60
CA VAL A 34 0.49 -0.05 5.00
C VAL A 34 1.94 0.37 4.87
N ASN A 35 2.36 0.79 3.68
CA ASN A 35 3.73 1.14 3.38
C ASN A 35 3.88 2.63 3.05
N PHE A 36 4.86 3.29 3.69
CA PHE A 36 5.22 4.68 3.44
C PHE A 36 6.72 4.90 3.51
N VAL A 37 7.20 5.86 2.73
CA VAL A 37 8.50 6.48 2.91
C VAL A 37 8.32 7.91 3.40
N SER A 38 9.18 8.35 4.32
CA SER A 38 9.24 9.73 4.77
C SER A 38 10.68 10.24 4.82
N SER A 39 10.84 11.56 4.74
CA SER A 39 12.08 12.22 5.15
C SER A 39 12.26 12.13 6.68
N ALA A 40 13.45 12.46 7.18
CA ALA A 40 13.74 12.49 8.61
C ALA A 40 12.91 13.55 9.39
N ASP A 41 12.45 14.58 8.69
CA ASP A 41 11.54 15.62 9.23
C ASP A 41 10.05 15.34 8.93
N GLY A 42 9.71 14.14 8.41
CA GLY A 42 8.34 13.64 8.32
C GLY A 42 7.58 13.96 7.02
N ALA A 43 8.22 14.57 6.01
CA ALA A 43 7.61 14.77 4.70
C ALA A 43 7.49 13.44 3.97
N ILE A 44 6.32 13.16 3.36
CA ILE A 44 6.10 11.93 2.56
C ILE A 44 6.15 12.16 1.05
N THR A 45 6.29 13.40 0.64
CA THR A 45 6.41 13.78 -0.78
C THR A 45 7.34 14.96 -0.96
N VAL A 46 7.97 15.00 -2.14
CA VAL A 46 8.65 16.16 -2.71
C VAL A 46 7.96 16.47 -4.02
N GLU A 47 7.49 17.71 -4.22
CA GLU A 47 6.73 18.12 -5.41
C GLU A 47 5.52 17.19 -5.70
N GLY A 48 4.86 16.69 -4.65
CA GLY A 48 3.68 15.85 -4.74
C GLY A 48 3.93 14.36 -5.04
N ARG A 49 5.20 13.90 -5.09
CA ARG A 49 5.59 12.51 -5.35
C ARG A 49 6.50 11.96 -4.26
N SER A 50 6.40 10.66 -4.01
CA SER A 50 7.24 9.95 -3.03
C SER A 50 8.60 9.54 -3.59
N ALA A 51 8.73 9.43 -4.91
CA ALA A 51 9.89 8.89 -5.61
C ALA A 51 11.24 9.52 -5.21
N ALA A 52 11.26 10.84 -4.90
CA ALA A 52 12.47 11.54 -4.49
C ALA A 52 12.96 11.15 -3.09
N LEU A 53 12.09 10.58 -2.26
CA LEU A 53 12.42 10.06 -0.91
C LEU A 53 12.79 8.58 -0.93
N SER A 54 12.35 7.84 -1.96
CA SER A 54 12.54 6.39 -2.04
C SER A 54 14.00 6.03 -2.28
N THR A 55 14.62 5.39 -1.29
CA THR A 55 15.99 4.91 -1.34
C THR A 55 16.08 3.51 -1.96
N PRO A 56 17.28 2.99 -2.31
CA PRO A 56 17.41 1.62 -2.79
C PRO A 56 16.86 0.56 -1.81
N ALA A 57 17.06 0.75 -0.50
CA ALA A 57 16.53 -0.15 0.51
C ALA A 57 15.01 -0.07 0.62
N ASP A 58 14.44 1.14 0.56
CA ASP A 58 13.00 1.37 0.50
C ASP A 58 12.36 0.65 -0.70
N ARG A 59 12.93 0.79 -1.89
CA ARG A 59 12.43 0.11 -3.10
C ARG A 59 12.43 -1.41 -3.00
N ILE A 60 13.37 -2.00 -2.24
CA ILE A 60 13.39 -3.45 -1.99
C ILE A 60 12.18 -3.83 -1.14
N VAL A 61 11.93 -3.14 -0.02
CA VAL A 61 10.81 -3.42 0.88
C VAL A 61 9.47 -3.14 0.22
N TYR A 62 9.35 -2.00 -0.48
CA TYR A 62 8.18 -1.65 -1.28
C TYR A 62 7.81 -2.76 -2.27
N ARG A 63 8.78 -3.19 -3.10
CA ARG A 63 8.56 -4.28 -4.07
C ARG A 63 8.19 -5.57 -3.39
N LEU A 64 8.84 -5.88 -2.26
CA LEU A 64 8.59 -7.11 -1.52
C LEU A 64 7.18 -7.14 -0.93
N GLY A 65 6.68 -6.03 -0.40
CA GLY A 65 5.30 -5.89 0.06
C GLY A 65 4.29 -6.25 -1.03
N ASN A 66 4.43 -5.62 -2.21
CA ASN A 66 3.61 -5.89 -3.38
C ASN A 66 3.72 -7.35 -3.87
N ASP A 67 4.95 -7.90 -3.91
CA ASP A 67 5.20 -9.26 -4.40
C ASP A 67 4.55 -10.34 -3.51
N LEU A 68 4.44 -10.08 -2.20
CA LEU A 68 3.90 -11.01 -1.21
C LEU A 68 2.41 -10.81 -0.93
N ALA A 69 1.77 -9.78 -1.49
CA ALA A 69 0.36 -9.47 -1.30
C ALA A 69 -0.55 -10.19 -2.32
N ASP A 70 -1.81 -10.42 -1.94
CA ASP A 70 -2.86 -10.84 -2.88
C ASP A 70 -3.33 -9.65 -3.74
N VAL A 71 -3.33 -8.44 -3.17
CA VAL A 71 -3.83 -7.21 -3.77
C VAL A 71 -3.04 -5.99 -3.31
N VAL A 72 -2.86 -5.03 -4.21
CA VAL A 72 -2.27 -3.71 -3.90
C VAL A 72 -3.40 -2.69 -3.79
N LEU A 73 -3.60 -2.13 -2.59
CA LEU A 73 -4.65 -1.15 -2.30
C LEU A 73 -4.09 0.27 -2.36
N VAL A 74 -4.74 1.17 -3.09
CA VAL A 74 -4.26 2.55 -3.25
C VAL A 74 -5.42 3.53 -3.39
N GLY A 75 -5.27 4.74 -2.88
CA GLY A 75 -6.20 5.84 -3.13
C GLY A 75 -6.02 6.41 -4.55
N ALA A 76 -7.12 6.75 -5.22
CA ALA A 76 -7.09 7.24 -6.60
C ALA A 76 -6.15 8.44 -6.81
N GLY A 77 -6.10 9.39 -5.85
CA GLY A 77 -5.18 10.53 -5.94
C GLY A 77 -3.72 10.12 -6.01
N THR A 78 -3.31 9.14 -5.21
CA THR A 78 -1.96 8.58 -5.21
C THR A 78 -1.70 7.77 -6.47
N ALA A 79 -2.65 6.93 -6.88
CA ALA A 79 -2.52 6.15 -8.13
C ALA A 79 -2.27 7.06 -9.35
N MET A 80 -2.96 8.19 -9.42
CA MET A 80 -2.78 9.18 -10.49
C MET A 80 -1.46 9.95 -10.36
N ALA A 81 -1.10 10.41 -9.15
CA ALA A 81 0.12 11.18 -8.92
C ALA A 81 1.39 10.37 -9.20
N GLU A 82 1.42 9.10 -8.77
CA GLU A 82 2.55 8.19 -8.94
C GLU A 82 2.51 7.44 -10.29
N GLY A 83 1.45 7.58 -11.07
CA GLY A 83 1.34 7.00 -12.41
C GLY A 83 1.17 5.48 -12.43
N PHE A 84 0.31 4.95 -11.58
CA PHE A 84 0.02 3.50 -11.55
C PHE A 84 -0.55 3.03 -12.89
N GLU A 85 -0.02 1.92 -13.40
CA GLU A 85 -0.47 1.25 -14.64
C GLU A 85 -0.89 -0.21 -14.40
N GLY A 86 -1.08 -0.62 -13.14
CA GLY A 86 -1.25 -2.00 -12.72
C GLY A 86 0.09 -2.70 -12.44
N MET A 87 0.00 -3.90 -11.85
CA MET A 87 1.17 -4.68 -11.51
C MET A 87 1.69 -5.44 -12.73
N ARG A 88 3.00 -5.43 -12.91
CA ARG A 88 3.71 -6.13 -13.99
C ARG A 88 4.88 -6.92 -13.42
N PRO A 89 4.64 -8.15 -12.98
CA PRO A 89 5.69 -8.96 -12.38
C PRO A 89 6.78 -9.29 -13.42
N ASP A 90 8.03 -9.10 -13.03
CA ASP A 90 9.17 -9.68 -13.71
C ASP A 90 9.30 -11.18 -13.36
N GLU A 91 10.28 -11.85 -13.95
CA GLU A 91 10.50 -13.28 -13.76
C GLU A 91 10.78 -13.65 -12.28
N ARG A 92 11.52 -12.80 -11.57
CA ARG A 92 11.84 -12.96 -10.14
C ARG A 92 10.58 -12.80 -9.28
N THR A 93 9.77 -11.81 -9.55
CA THR A 93 8.47 -11.59 -8.89
C THR A 93 7.53 -12.77 -9.14
N ALA A 94 7.40 -13.22 -10.39
CA ALA A 94 6.56 -14.37 -10.75
C ALA A 94 6.98 -15.64 -10.00
N GLU A 95 8.28 -15.93 -9.92
CA GLU A 95 8.84 -17.06 -9.17
C GLU A 95 8.53 -16.95 -7.67
N ARG A 96 8.73 -15.76 -7.08
CA ARG A 96 8.41 -15.48 -5.67
C ARG A 96 6.94 -15.74 -5.40
N ARG A 97 6.04 -15.13 -6.19
CA ARG A 97 4.60 -15.29 -6.04
C ARG A 97 4.16 -16.75 -6.12
N ARG A 98 4.72 -17.50 -7.06
CA ARG A 98 4.47 -18.96 -7.20
C ARG A 98 4.87 -19.74 -5.93
N ARG A 99 6.03 -19.45 -5.34
CA ARG A 99 6.50 -20.10 -4.08
C ARG A 99 5.59 -19.82 -2.90
N PHE A 100 4.95 -18.65 -2.87
CA PHE A 100 4.01 -18.26 -1.82
C PHE A 100 2.53 -18.57 -2.14
N GLY A 101 2.26 -19.33 -3.22
CA GLY A 101 0.92 -19.74 -3.62
C GLY A 101 0.01 -18.57 -4.03
N LEU A 102 0.60 -17.49 -4.55
CA LEU A 102 -0.09 -16.28 -5.00
C LEU A 102 -0.45 -16.36 -6.48
N ALA A 103 -1.51 -15.63 -6.88
CA ALA A 103 -1.80 -15.43 -8.30
C ALA A 103 -0.60 -14.77 -9.01
N PRO A 104 -0.34 -15.07 -10.30
CA PRO A 104 0.83 -14.54 -11.01
C PRO A 104 0.92 -13.01 -10.98
N VAL A 105 -0.22 -12.32 -11.04
CA VAL A 105 -0.32 -10.86 -11.00
C VAL A 105 -1.28 -10.46 -9.87
N ALA A 106 -0.86 -9.57 -8.98
CA ALA A 106 -1.75 -8.95 -8.00
C ALA A 106 -2.62 -7.90 -8.71
N PRO A 107 -3.95 -7.90 -8.55
CA PRO A 107 -4.77 -6.78 -8.96
C PRO A 107 -4.44 -5.53 -8.14
N VAL A 108 -4.67 -4.36 -8.74
CA VAL A 108 -4.68 -3.09 -8.00
C VAL A 108 -6.12 -2.78 -7.60
N ALA A 109 -6.34 -2.49 -6.32
CA ALA A 109 -7.61 -2.00 -5.79
C ALA A 109 -7.49 -0.48 -5.58
N VAL A 110 -8.32 0.28 -6.28
CA VAL A 110 -8.32 1.76 -6.22
C VAL A 110 -9.54 2.25 -5.45
N VAL A 111 -9.31 3.03 -4.39
CA VAL A 111 -10.37 3.67 -3.60
C VAL A 111 -10.62 5.08 -4.11
N THR A 112 -11.87 5.40 -4.46
CA THR A 112 -12.25 6.71 -5.01
C THR A 112 -13.69 7.07 -4.67
N THR A 113 -13.96 8.37 -4.46
CA THR A 113 -15.33 8.91 -4.43
C THR A 113 -15.81 9.39 -5.80
N GLY A 114 -15.08 9.08 -6.88
CA GLY A 114 -15.39 9.50 -8.25
C GLY A 114 -14.67 10.76 -8.73
N ARG A 115 -14.01 11.52 -7.83
CA ARG A 115 -13.45 12.84 -8.19
C ARG A 115 -12.06 12.80 -8.81
N SER A 116 -11.28 11.77 -8.56
CA SER A 116 -9.85 11.72 -8.90
C SER A 116 -9.43 10.49 -9.70
N LEU A 117 -10.38 9.73 -10.22
CA LEU A 117 -10.12 8.58 -11.09
C LEU A 117 -10.84 8.77 -12.43
N PRO A 118 -10.17 9.24 -13.49
CA PRO A 118 -10.73 9.24 -14.84
C PRO A 118 -11.10 7.83 -15.30
N PRO A 119 -12.14 7.67 -16.13
CA PRO A 119 -12.55 6.34 -16.64
C PRO A 119 -11.47 5.63 -17.44
N ASP A 120 -10.66 6.40 -18.15
CA ASP A 120 -9.57 5.96 -19.01
C ASP A 120 -8.19 5.94 -18.29
N ALA A 121 -8.19 6.06 -16.97
CA ALA A 121 -6.95 6.08 -16.17
C ALA A 121 -6.05 4.88 -16.52
N PRO A 122 -4.72 5.09 -16.65
CA PRO A 122 -3.78 4.00 -16.97
C PRO A 122 -3.84 2.80 -16.03
N VAL A 123 -4.16 3.02 -14.74
CA VAL A 123 -4.35 1.94 -13.76
C VAL A 123 -5.51 1.02 -14.12
N ILE A 124 -6.49 1.47 -14.92
CA ILE A 124 -7.59 0.66 -15.44
C ILE A 124 -7.22 0.09 -16.81
N THR A 125 -6.91 0.95 -17.76
CA THR A 125 -6.81 0.60 -19.18
C THR A 125 -5.53 -0.16 -19.55
N LYS A 126 -4.46 -0.03 -18.75
CA LYS A 126 -3.18 -0.71 -18.99
C LYS A 126 -2.91 -1.87 -18.02
N ALA A 127 -3.82 -2.17 -17.12
CA ALA A 127 -3.66 -3.24 -16.15
C ALA A 127 -3.66 -4.62 -16.82
N ALA A 128 -2.76 -5.52 -16.39
CA ALA A 128 -2.69 -6.89 -16.91
C ALA A 128 -3.82 -7.79 -16.41
N VAL A 129 -4.43 -7.43 -15.28
CA VAL A 129 -5.63 -8.05 -14.70
C VAL A 129 -6.59 -6.93 -14.31
N PRO A 130 -7.92 -7.18 -14.27
CA PRO A 130 -8.90 -6.14 -13.96
C PRO A 130 -8.59 -5.39 -12.68
N THR A 131 -8.56 -4.06 -12.76
CA THR A 131 -8.47 -3.19 -11.59
C THR A 131 -9.78 -3.25 -10.81
N LEU A 132 -9.69 -3.33 -9.47
CA LEU A 132 -10.82 -3.32 -8.57
C LEU A 132 -11.09 -1.87 -8.15
N VAL A 133 -12.19 -1.27 -8.56
CA VAL A 133 -12.53 0.11 -8.20
C VAL A 133 -13.56 0.09 -7.07
N PHE A 134 -13.15 0.55 -5.89
CA PHE A 134 -14.02 0.73 -4.74
C PHE A 134 -14.51 2.17 -4.69
N THR A 135 -15.83 2.33 -4.71
CA THR A 135 -16.47 3.66 -4.71
C THR A 135 -17.69 3.69 -3.78
N CYS A 136 -18.40 4.80 -3.73
CA CYS A 136 -19.63 4.98 -2.95
C CYS A 136 -20.83 5.24 -3.88
N GLU A 137 -22.05 5.16 -3.32
CA GLU A 137 -23.28 5.41 -4.05
C GLU A 137 -23.34 6.84 -4.62
N ALA A 138 -22.73 7.82 -3.93
CA ALA A 138 -22.68 9.21 -4.38
C ALA A 138 -21.83 9.42 -5.65
N ALA A 139 -21.00 8.44 -6.07
CA ALA A 139 -20.33 8.50 -7.35
C ALA A 139 -21.35 8.32 -8.49
N PRO A 140 -21.30 9.16 -9.56
CA PRO A 140 -22.26 9.07 -10.67
C PRO A 140 -22.33 7.67 -11.26
N GLU A 141 -23.55 7.19 -11.54
CA GLU A 141 -23.76 5.86 -12.14
C GLU A 141 -23.10 5.74 -13.53
N SER A 142 -23.16 6.81 -14.33
CA SER A 142 -22.49 6.89 -15.62
C SER A 142 -20.97 6.67 -15.48
N LEU A 143 -20.33 7.27 -14.47
CA LEU A 143 -18.91 7.11 -14.21
C LEU A 143 -18.56 5.67 -13.80
N ARG A 144 -19.42 5.03 -12.98
CA ARG A 144 -19.26 3.62 -12.60
C ARG A 144 -19.38 2.69 -13.82
N ALA A 145 -20.34 2.99 -14.72
CA ALA A 145 -20.49 2.26 -15.97
C ALA A 145 -19.27 2.44 -16.91
N GLU A 146 -18.72 3.65 -16.99
CA GLU A 146 -17.52 3.93 -17.78
C GLU A 146 -16.29 3.19 -17.26
N TRP A 147 -16.06 3.13 -15.93
CA TRP A 147 -14.97 2.29 -15.37
C TRP A 147 -15.15 0.82 -15.76
N THR A 148 -16.38 0.31 -15.66
CA THR A 148 -16.68 -1.09 -16.04
C THR A 148 -16.44 -1.32 -17.53
N ALA A 149 -16.87 -0.40 -18.40
CA ALA A 149 -16.66 -0.49 -19.84
C ALA A 149 -15.16 -0.47 -20.22
N ASN A 150 -14.34 0.20 -19.43
CA ASN A 150 -12.87 0.23 -19.59
C ASN A 150 -12.14 -0.95 -18.91
N GLY A 151 -12.86 -1.95 -18.38
CA GLY A 151 -12.30 -3.21 -17.89
C GLY A 151 -12.09 -3.29 -16.37
N ALA A 152 -12.56 -2.31 -15.58
CA ALA A 152 -12.54 -2.40 -14.14
C ALA A 152 -13.69 -3.27 -13.60
N ARG A 153 -13.46 -3.88 -12.43
CA ARG A 153 -14.53 -4.44 -11.57
C ARG A 153 -14.89 -3.38 -10.53
N VAL A 154 -16.12 -2.92 -10.51
CA VAL A 154 -16.57 -1.83 -9.65
C VAL A 154 -17.35 -2.37 -8.45
N PHE A 155 -16.98 -1.94 -7.26
CA PHE A 155 -17.62 -2.27 -5.98
C PHE A 155 -18.12 -0.99 -5.32
N VAL A 156 -19.38 -0.98 -4.91
CA VAL A 156 -19.98 0.15 -4.17
C VAL A 156 -19.98 -0.18 -2.69
N THR A 157 -19.19 0.57 -1.92
CA THR A 157 -18.95 0.34 -0.49
C THR A 157 -19.16 1.65 0.28
N GLY A 158 -20.38 1.85 0.77
CA GLY A 158 -20.81 3.05 1.47
C GLY A 158 -21.66 3.99 0.61
N SER A 159 -22.36 4.90 1.27
CA SER A 159 -23.32 5.79 0.63
C SER A 159 -22.67 7.09 0.11
N VAL A 160 -22.17 7.95 1.00
CA VAL A 160 -21.58 9.26 0.65
C VAL A 160 -20.06 9.18 0.54
N ALA A 161 -19.44 8.32 1.33
CA ALA A 161 -18.01 8.04 1.33
C ALA A 161 -17.78 6.53 1.23
N VAL A 162 -16.59 6.15 0.78
CA VAL A 162 -16.16 4.74 0.76
C VAL A 162 -15.94 4.26 2.19
N SER A 163 -16.54 3.14 2.56
CA SER A 163 -16.34 2.50 3.86
C SER A 163 -15.07 1.64 3.84
N PRO A 164 -14.02 1.99 4.60
CA PRO A 164 -12.78 1.20 4.62
C PRO A 164 -13.04 -0.25 5.06
N THR A 165 -13.86 -0.46 6.09
CA THR A 165 -14.20 -1.81 6.58
C THR A 165 -14.85 -2.65 5.48
N GLN A 166 -15.83 -2.10 4.75
CA GLN A 166 -16.47 -2.81 3.64
C GLN A 166 -15.49 -3.11 2.49
N VAL A 167 -14.53 -2.21 2.22
CA VAL A 167 -13.46 -2.48 1.24
C VAL A 167 -12.67 -3.71 1.65
N ILE A 168 -12.18 -3.74 2.90
CA ILE A 168 -11.36 -4.84 3.41
C ILE A 168 -12.15 -6.15 3.48
N GLU A 169 -13.42 -6.12 3.91
CA GLU A 169 -14.31 -7.28 3.93
C GLU A 169 -14.59 -7.82 2.52
N THR A 170 -14.83 -6.92 1.54
CA THR A 170 -15.06 -7.31 0.15
C THR A 170 -13.81 -7.95 -0.45
N LEU A 171 -12.62 -7.37 -0.22
CA LEU A 171 -11.36 -7.98 -0.66
C LEU A 171 -11.17 -9.36 -0.07
N ALA A 172 -11.42 -9.54 1.23
CA ALA A 172 -11.33 -10.84 1.89
C ALA A 172 -12.34 -11.86 1.31
N ALA A 173 -13.57 -11.44 1.02
CA ALA A 173 -14.59 -12.27 0.38
C ALA A 173 -14.22 -12.71 -1.05
N GLU A 174 -13.44 -11.88 -1.77
CA GLU A 174 -12.86 -12.20 -3.08
C GLU A 174 -11.61 -13.11 -2.97
N GLY A 175 -11.22 -13.54 -1.76
CA GLY A 175 -10.02 -14.34 -1.51
C GLY A 175 -8.72 -13.55 -1.47
N LEU A 176 -8.79 -12.21 -1.42
CA LEU A 176 -7.65 -11.29 -1.42
C LEU A 176 -7.38 -10.81 0.01
N SER A 177 -6.82 -11.69 0.83
CA SER A 177 -6.67 -11.46 2.28
C SER A 177 -5.35 -10.79 2.67
N ARG A 178 -4.30 -10.89 1.83
CA ARG A 178 -3.01 -10.23 2.03
C ARG A 178 -3.01 -8.91 1.26
N ILE A 179 -3.21 -7.80 1.98
CA ILE A 179 -3.43 -6.48 1.39
C ILE A 179 -2.21 -5.60 1.65
N ASP A 180 -1.54 -5.16 0.59
CA ASP A 180 -0.49 -4.15 0.64
C ASP A 180 -1.07 -2.78 0.29
N CYS A 181 -1.14 -1.87 1.26
CA CYS A 181 -1.71 -0.54 1.06
C CYS A 181 -0.59 0.48 0.80
N GLU A 182 -0.57 1.02 -0.41
CA GLU A 182 0.38 2.04 -0.87
C GLU A 182 -0.11 3.48 -0.61
N GLY A 183 -1.02 3.62 0.32
CA GLY A 183 -1.58 4.91 0.69
C GLY A 183 -2.62 5.39 -0.34
N GLY A 184 -2.91 6.68 -0.59
CA GLY A 184 -2.32 7.87 0.04
C GLY A 184 -2.83 8.22 1.44
N PRO A 185 -2.42 9.41 1.88
CA PRO A 185 -2.60 9.83 3.25
C PRO A 185 -4.04 9.80 3.76
N ARG A 186 -5.01 10.13 2.92
CA ARG A 186 -6.43 10.09 3.27
C ARG A 186 -6.96 8.67 3.41
N LEU A 187 -6.54 7.76 2.51
CA LEU A 187 -6.90 6.34 2.62
C LEU A 187 -6.29 5.75 3.88
N PHE A 188 -5.01 6.03 4.16
CA PHE A 188 -4.36 5.55 5.38
C PHE A 188 -5.06 6.10 6.64
N GLY A 189 -5.38 7.40 6.67
CA GLY A 189 -6.13 7.99 7.80
C GLY A 189 -7.48 7.31 8.02
N SER A 190 -8.24 7.02 6.96
CA SER A 190 -9.52 6.33 7.08
C SER A 190 -9.39 4.86 7.50
N LEU A 191 -8.33 4.15 7.09
CA LEU A 191 -8.03 2.79 7.58
C LEU A 191 -7.66 2.78 9.06
N ILE A 192 -6.91 3.79 9.54
CA ILE A 192 -6.58 3.95 10.97
C ILE A 192 -7.86 4.19 11.76
N GLU A 193 -8.70 5.14 11.33
CA GLU A 193 -9.98 5.46 11.99
C GLU A 193 -10.90 4.24 12.09
N ALA A 194 -10.90 3.39 11.06
CA ALA A 194 -11.69 2.16 11.02
C ALA A 194 -11.05 0.98 11.79
N GLY A 195 -9.82 1.12 12.32
CA GLY A 195 -9.10 0.02 13.00
C GLY A 195 -8.67 -1.12 12.08
N GLU A 196 -8.49 -0.84 10.78
CA GLU A 196 -8.22 -1.85 9.75
C GLU A 196 -6.73 -2.06 9.46
N VAL A 197 -5.83 -1.38 10.17
CA VAL A 197 -4.37 -1.48 9.96
C VAL A 197 -3.78 -2.52 10.89
N ASP A 198 -3.22 -3.59 10.33
CA ASP A 198 -2.51 -4.65 11.07
C ASP A 198 -1.01 -4.37 11.18
N GLU A 199 -0.44 -3.75 10.15
CA GLU A 199 1.00 -3.52 10.05
C GLU A 199 1.28 -2.16 9.40
N TYR A 200 2.21 -1.41 9.99
CA TYR A 200 2.73 -0.17 9.41
C TYR A 200 4.21 -0.31 9.11
N ARG A 201 4.57 -0.18 7.85
CA ARG A 201 5.93 -0.21 7.31
C ARG A 201 6.33 1.22 6.96
N LEU A 202 7.33 1.74 7.65
CA LEU A 202 7.80 3.10 7.46
C LEU A 202 9.29 3.12 7.15
N THR A 203 9.65 3.57 5.97
CA THR A 203 11.03 3.94 5.67
C THR A 203 11.26 5.40 6.07
N VAL A 204 12.25 5.65 6.92
CA VAL A 204 12.76 6.98 7.21
C VAL A 204 14.01 7.19 6.36
N ALA A 205 13.87 7.97 5.31
CA ALA A 205 14.95 8.30 4.37
C ALA A 205 15.84 9.43 4.94
N PRO A 206 17.15 9.45 4.63
CA PRO A 206 18.10 10.38 5.20
C PRO A 206 18.06 11.76 4.52
N PHE A 207 16.88 12.35 4.44
CA PHE A 207 16.62 13.64 3.82
C PHE A 207 15.93 14.60 4.78
N LEU A 208 16.14 15.89 4.59
CA LEU A 208 15.34 16.98 5.15
C LEU A 208 14.65 17.70 3.98
N VAL A 209 13.35 17.93 4.09
CA VAL A 209 12.52 18.51 3.03
C VAL A 209 11.96 19.87 3.45
N ALA A 210 11.55 20.03 4.72
CA ALA A 210 10.84 21.21 5.24
C ALA A 210 9.53 21.51 4.47
N GLY A 211 9.05 22.76 4.54
CA GLY A 211 7.84 23.20 3.83
C GLY A 211 6.55 22.62 4.39
N THR A 212 5.54 22.46 3.50
CA THR A 212 4.17 22.06 3.86
C THR A 212 3.81 20.66 3.35
N ALA A 213 4.79 19.79 3.21
CA ALA A 213 4.55 18.42 2.75
C ALA A 213 3.56 17.68 3.70
N SER A 214 2.78 16.77 3.11
CA SER A 214 1.77 16.03 3.85
C SER A 214 2.38 15.06 4.87
N ARG A 215 1.61 14.75 5.92
CA ARG A 215 1.85 13.61 6.81
C ARG A 215 1.40 12.32 6.16
N ALA A 216 1.92 11.18 6.64
CA ALA A 216 1.52 9.85 6.15
C ALA A 216 0.02 9.58 6.32
N ALA A 217 -0.62 10.09 7.38
CA ALA A 217 -2.05 9.93 7.63
C ALA A 217 -2.74 11.31 7.73
N LEU A 218 -3.85 11.45 7.00
CA LEU A 218 -4.74 12.61 7.02
C LEU A 218 -6.19 12.14 7.22
N GLY A 219 -6.88 12.75 8.19
CA GLY A 219 -8.27 12.42 8.51
C GLY A 219 -8.73 13.12 9.76
N ALA A 220 -9.83 12.67 10.36
CA ALA A 220 -10.25 13.10 11.66
C ALA A 220 -9.21 12.74 12.73
N PRO A 221 -9.08 13.53 13.81
CA PRO A 221 -8.24 13.13 14.93
C PRO A 221 -8.81 11.87 15.59
N ILE A 222 -7.93 10.98 15.97
CA ILE A 222 -8.25 9.77 16.74
C ILE A 222 -7.50 9.79 18.07
N ASP A 223 -7.95 9.00 19.03
CA ASP A 223 -7.13 8.68 20.19
C ASP A 223 -5.85 7.97 19.73
N PRO A 224 -4.71 8.23 20.38
CA PRO A 224 -3.46 7.60 19.99
C PRO A 224 -3.56 6.06 20.00
N ALA A 225 -3.37 5.43 18.84
CA ALA A 225 -3.32 3.99 18.72
C ALA A 225 -1.89 3.49 18.99
N GLU A 226 -1.76 2.54 19.93
CA GLU A 226 -0.45 1.96 20.24
C GLU A 226 -0.02 0.98 19.15
N LEU A 227 1.27 1.03 18.84
CA LEU A 227 1.93 0.10 17.92
C LEU A 227 3.05 -0.65 18.64
N GLU A 228 3.28 -1.89 18.25
CA GLU A 228 4.41 -2.70 18.69
C GLU A 228 5.52 -2.64 17.65
N LEU A 229 6.75 -2.26 18.04
CA LEU A 229 7.91 -2.30 17.16
C LEU A 229 8.34 -3.75 16.91
N ALA A 230 8.11 -4.24 15.70
CA ALA A 230 8.41 -5.62 15.31
C ALA A 230 9.84 -5.77 14.77
N SER A 231 10.32 -4.81 13.97
CA SER A 231 11.70 -4.82 13.48
C SER A 231 12.20 -3.44 13.07
N VAL A 232 13.51 -3.27 13.14
CA VAL A 232 14.23 -2.14 12.56
C VAL A 232 15.32 -2.69 11.65
N LEU A 233 15.29 -2.28 10.38
CA LEU A 233 16.34 -2.60 9.42
C LEU A 233 17.06 -1.32 9.00
N THR A 234 18.29 -1.47 8.49
CA THR A 234 19.06 -0.36 7.91
C THR A 234 19.99 -0.84 6.80
N ASP A 235 20.23 0.03 5.83
CA ASP A 235 21.31 -0.10 4.84
C ASP A 235 22.53 0.77 5.18
N GLY A 236 22.53 1.37 6.39
CA GLY A 236 23.53 2.32 6.87
C GLY A 236 23.15 3.78 6.67
N ALA A 237 22.09 4.07 5.91
CA ALA A 237 21.60 5.42 5.66
C ALA A 237 20.12 5.58 6.04
N SER A 238 19.26 4.67 5.58
CA SER A 238 17.83 4.66 5.87
C SER A 238 17.52 3.79 7.09
N LEU A 239 16.41 4.09 7.78
CA LEU A 239 15.76 3.18 8.73
C LEU A 239 14.48 2.64 8.11
N LEU A 240 14.30 1.31 8.16
CA LEU A 240 13.09 0.65 7.72
C LEU A 240 12.42 0.07 8.96
N LEU A 241 11.35 0.71 9.39
CA LEU A 241 10.62 0.40 10.60
C LEU A 241 9.41 -0.45 10.26
N ARG A 242 9.17 -1.49 11.05
CA ARG A 242 7.98 -2.32 10.95
C ARG A 242 7.28 -2.33 12.29
N TYR A 243 6.05 -1.85 12.30
CA TYR A 243 5.19 -1.83 13.48
C TYR A 243 3.97 -2.72 13.27
N LEU A 244 3.52 -3.36 14.34
CA LEU A 244 2.27 -4.13 14.37
C LEU A 244 1.21 -3.37 15.17
N GLY A 245 -0.02 -3.36 14.67
CA GLY A 245 -1.17 -2.86 15.40
C GLY A 245 -1.48 -3.75 16.61
N ARG A 246 -1.65 -3.16 17.78
CA ARG A 246 -2.19 -3.85 18.94
C ARG A 246 -3.72 -3.90 18.80
N ARG A 247 -4.27 -5.10 18.69
CA ARG A 247 -5.71 -5.37 18.72
C ARG A 247 -6.12 -5.83 20.09
#